data_8ca182a0b5c79f991d72d3ddfe4b9efa
#
_entry.id   8ca182a0b5c79f991d72d3ddfe4b9efa
#
_cell.length_a   1.000
_cell.length_b   1.000
_cell.length_c   1.000
_cell.angle_alpha   90.00
_cell.angle_beta   90.00
_cell.angle_gamma   90.00
#
_symmetry.space_group_name_H-M   'P 1'
#
loop_
_entity.id
_entity.type
_entity.pdbx_description
1 polymer ?
#
loop_
_entity_poly.entity_id
_entity_poly.type
_entity_poly.pdbx_seq_one_letter_code
_entity_poly.pdbx_strand_id
1 'polypeptide(L)'
;MTCCVAGFRLTVYLPAGCDADTLLPSFRPFRCQAEEEAGEELFRFEALASPVPFPEGRLADETLNDMGCVRLYDCVDTYRVDILSVGGSVVHRLLAARDFSRATACLDWREPDAGQVLSSMLRIVFSQAILLHGGVSIHASAVCHDGRAYLFMGKSGTGKSTHSALWLKHIPGCTLLNDDNPAVRLVGDGAVTYGTPWSGKTPCYRNLSYPIGGMVRLSQAPANRFVRRRE
;
A
#
# COMPACT_ATOMS: atom_id res chain seq x y z
N MET A 1 1.90 3.37 17.35
CA MET A 1 2.34 2.14 16.67
C MET A 1 3.45 2.49 15.70
N THR A 2 4.55 1.73 15.72
CA THR A 2 5.66 1.92 14.76
C THR A 2 5.82 0.65 13.93
N CYS A 3 5.92 0.80 12.61
CA CYS A 3 6.05 -0.29 11.65
C CYS A 3 7.22 -0.07 10.71
N CYS A 4 7.84 -1.17 10.26
CA CYS A 4 8.89 -1.21 9.26
C CYS A 4 8.31 -1.77 7.96
N VAL A 5 8.14 -0.94 6.93
CA VAL A 5 7.61 -1.35 5.63
C VAL A 5 8.58 -0.96 4.54
N ALA A 6 9.00 -1.94 3.75
CA ALA A 6 10.00 -1.74 2.68
C ALA A 6 11.30 -1.06 3.17
N GLY A 7 11.73 -1.35 4.41
CA GLY A 7 12.93 -0.78 5.02
C GLY A 7 12.78 0.66 5.52
N PHE A 8 11.57 1.19 5.55
CA PHE A 8 11.25 2.50 6.12
C PHE A 8 10.41 2.39 7.39
N ARG A 9 10.59 3.33 8.31
CA ARG A 9 9.77 3.48 9.50
C ARG A 9 8.52 4.29 9.20
N LEU A 10 7.37 3.75 9.60
CA LEU A 10 6.08 4.42 9.60
C LEU A 10 5.63 4.59 11.06
N THR A 11 5.40 5.82 11.51
CA THR A 11 4.89 6.09 12.85
C THR A 11 3.41 6.47 12.79
N VAL A 12 2.55 5.68 13.44
CA VAL A 12 1.09 5.86 13.41
C VAL A 12 0.58 6.10 14.83
N TYR A 13 -0.05 7.25 15.04
CA TYR A 13 -0.74 7.63 16.27
C TYR A 13 -2.23 7.39 16.11
N LEU A 14 -2.80 6.61 17.01
CA LEU A 14 -4.23 6.32 17.07
C LEU A 14 -4.85 7.01 18.28
N PRO A 15 -6.15 7.34 18.24
CA PRO A 15 -6.86 7.85 19.41
C PRO A 15 -6.79 6.92 20.62
N ALA A 16 -6.89 7.47 21.82
CA ALA A 16 -6.98 6.70 23.04
C ALA A 16 -8.17 5.72 22.97
N GLY A 17 -7.94 4.48 23.37
CA GLY A 17 -8.93 3.40 23.32
C GLY A 17 -9.03 2.65 21.98
N CYS A 18 -8.35 3.11 20.92
CA CYS A 18 -8.24 2.36 19.68
C CYS A 18 -7.14 1.30 19.77
N ASP A 19 -7.51 0.05 19.50
CA ASP A 19 -6.54 -1.05 19.44
C ASP A 19 -6.01 -1.24 18.02
N ALA A 20 -4.71 -1.00 17.85
CA ALA A 20 -4.04 -1.09 16.57
C ALA A 20 -4.06 -2.51 15.97
N ASP A 21 -4.08 -3.56 16.79
CA ASP A 21 -4.11 -4.94 16.30
C ASP A 21 -5.48 -5.33 15.75
N THR A 22 -6.54 -4.73 16.28
CA THR A 22 -7.90 -4.89 15.77
C THR A 22 -8.13 -4.07 14.51
N LEU A 23 -7.67 -2.81 14.49
CA LEU A 23 -7.90 -1.91 13.35
C LEU A 23 -7.00 -2.24 12.13
N LEU A 24 -5.77 -2.67 12.38
CA LEU A 24 -4.74 -2.88 11.36
C LEU A 24 -4.06 -4.27 11.52
N PRO A 25 -4.83 -5.39 11.46
CA PRO A 25 -4.28 -6.73 11.70
C PRO A 25 -3.20 -7.11 10.68
N SER A 26 -3.27 -6.62 9.45
CA SER A 26 -2.28 -6.84 8.40
C SER A 26 -0.91 -6.20 8.68
N PHE A 27 -0.85 -5.23 9.59
CA PHE A 27 0.39 -4.57 9.99
C PHE A 27 1.19 -5.31 11.08
N ARG A 28 0.61 -6.33 11.72
CA ARG A 28 1.30 -7.09 12.78
C ARG A 28 2.68 -7.61 12.37
N PRO A 29 2.87 -8.24 11.18
CA PRO A 29 4.19 -8.71 10.76
C PRO A 29 5.21 -7.60 10.50
N PHE A 30 4.76 -6.36 10.41
CA PHE A 30 5.59 -5.18 10.09
C PHE A 30 5.91 -4.34 11.33
N ARG A 31 5.46 -4.72 12.53
CA ARG A 31 5.76 -3.98 13.74
C ARG A 31 7.25 -4.02 14.06
N CYS A 32 7.80 -2.86 14.36
CA CYS A 32 9.18 -2.76 14.86
C CYS A 32 9.20 -3.04 16.35
N GLN A 33 10.17 -3.84 16.79
CA GLN A 33 10.37 -4.15 18.23
C GLN A 33 11.25 -3.11 18.92
N ALA A 34 12.13 -2.42 18.18
CA ALA A 34 12.97 -1.34 18.68
C ALA A 34 13.04 -0.19 17.66
N GLU A 35 13.20 1.05 18.15
CA GLU A 35 13.32 2.23 17.28
C GLU A 35 14.57 2.19 16.39
N GLU A 36 15.65 1.57 16.86
CA GLU A 36 16.93 1.45 16.15
C GLU A 36 16.89 0.50 14.95
N GLU A 37 15.94 -0.45 14.92
CA GLU A 37 15.77 -1.40 13.80
C GLU A 37 14.91 -0.84 12.64
N ALA A 38 14.30 0.31 12.86
CA ALA A 38 13.19 0.77 12.00
C ALA A 38 13.62 1.52 10.73
N GLY A 39 14.92 1.78 10.53
CA GLY A 39 15.40 2.56 9.39
C GLY A 39 14.95 4.03 9.39
N GLU A 40 15.11 4.70 8.25
CA GLU A 40 14.69 6.09 8.05
C GLU A 40 13.17 6.25 8.21
N GLU A 41 12.73 7.32 8.88
CA GLU A 41 11.30 7.63 9.02
C GLU A 41 10.74 8.15 7.70
N LEU A 42 9.82 7.39 7.09
CA LEU A 42 9.16 7.78 5.86
C LEU A 42 8.06 8.81 6.11
N PHE A 43 7.23 8.56 7.12
CA PHE A 43 6.17 9.49 7.52
C PHE A 43 5.65 9.25 8.93
N ARG A 44 5.00 10.30 9.46
CA ARG A 44 4.15 10.26 10.65
C ARG A 44 2.70 10.44 10.26
N PHE A 45 1.86 9.59 10.79
CA PHE A 45 0.42 9.58 10.54
C PHE A 45 -0.33 9.69 11.87
N GLU A 46 -1.20 10.68 11.97
CA GLU A 46 -2.03 10.90 13.15
C GLU A 46 -3.51 10.73 12.80
N ALA A 47 -4.16 9.75 13.41
CA ALA A 47 -5.60 9.57 13.31
C ALA A 47 -6.28 10.27 14.50
N LEU A 48 -7.19 11.19 14.21
CA LEU A 48 -7.85 12.03 15.20
C LEU A 48 -9.07 11.34 15.83
N ALA A 49 -9.28 11.59 17.11
CA ALA A 49 -10.46 11.12 17.86
C ALA A 49 -11.76 11.83 17.44
N SER A 50 -11.65 13.08 17.00
CA SER A 50 -12.79 13.94 16.68
C SER A 50 -12.56 14.73 15.41
N PRO A 51 -13.64 15.11 14.70
CA PRO A 51 -13.54 15.94 13.52
C PRO A 51 -12.87 17.28 13.79
N VAL A 52 -12.03 17.72 12.86
CA VAL A 52 -11.43 19.05 12.81
C VAL A 52 -11.70 19.70 11.46
N PRO A 53 -11.66 21.04 11.34
CA PRO A 53 -11.73 21.71 10.07
C PRO A 53 -10.53 21.31 9.18
N PHE A 54 -10.82 21.08 7.90
CA PHE A 54 -9.79 20.82 6.88
C PHE A 54 -9.75 21.98 5.91
N PRO A 55 -8.59 22.31 5.32
CA PRO A 55 -8.46 23.42 4.39
C PRO A 55 -9.29 23.16 3.13
N GLU A 56 -9.82 24.24 2.55
CA GLU A 56 -10.41 24.22 1.22
C GLU A 56 -9.34 24.03 0.15
N GLY A 57 -9.70 23.39 -0.96
CA GLY A 57 -8.79 23.12 -2.04
C GLY A 57 -9.52 22.96 -3.37
N ARG A 58 -8.78 23.06 -4.46
CA ARG A 58 -9.27 22.77 -5.81
C ARG A 58 -9.37 21.26 -5.99
N LEU A 59 -10.53 20.75 -6.43
CA LEU A 59 -10.67 19.34 -6.81
C LEU A 59 -9.69 19.02 -7.95
N ALA A 60 -8.77 18.11 -7.70
CA ALA A 60 -7.75 17.69 -8.65
C ALA A 60 -8.12 16.38 -9.34
N ASP A 61 -8.75 15.43 -8.63
CA ASP A 61 -9.16 14.14 -9.16
C ASP A 61 -10.35 13.56 -8.38
N GLU A 62 -11.15 12.75 -9.04
CA GLU A 62 -12.23 11.98 -8.45
C GLU A 62 -12.28 10.58 -9.05
N THR A 63 -12.31 9.57 -8.20
CA THR A 63 -12.31 8.16 -8.62
C THR A 63 -13.32 7.35 -7.81
N LEU A 64 -14.11 6.53 -8.50
CA LEU A 64 -14.96 5.52 -7.89
C LEU A 64 -14.21 4.19 -7.78
N ASN A 65 -14.22 3.58 -6.61
CA ASN A 65 -13.64 2.27 -6.36
C ASN A 65 -14.47 1.48 -5.34
N ASP A 66 -13.99 0.30 -4.93
CA ASP A 66 -14.70 -0.59 -4.00
C ASP A 66 -14.95 0.03 -2.61
N MET A 67 -14.27 1.11 -2.26
CA MET A 67 -14.44 1.86 -1.01
C MET A 67 -15.45 3.01 -1.12
N GLY A 68 -15.95 3.29 -2.31
CA GLY A 68 -16.82 4.40 -2.60
C GLY A 68 -16.15 5.46 -3.49
N CYS A 69 -16.46 6.72 -3.28
CA CYS A 69 -15.90 7.84 -4.04
C CYS A 69 -14.70 8.43 -3.30
N VAL A 70 -13.57 8.49 -3.97
CA VAL A 70 -12.33 9.12 -3.47
C VAL A 70 -12.07 10.40 -4.24
N ARG A 71 -11.96 11.53 -3.53
CA ARG A 71 -11.69 12.86 -4.08
C ARG A 71 -10.35 13.38 -3.58
N LEU A 72 -9.52 13.80 -4.50
CA LEU A 72 -8.25 14.48 -4.21
C LEU A 72 -8.41 15.98 -4.41
N TYR A 73 -8.05 16.76 -3.41
CA TYR A 73 -8.02 18.21 -3.45
C TYR A 73 -6.59 18.72 -3.32
N ASP A 74 -6.26 19.66 -4.20
CA ASP A 74 -5.02 20.42 -4.16
C ASP A 74 -5.25 21.67 -3.28
N CYS A 75 -4.70 21.64 -2.07
CA CYS A 75 -4.66 22.76 -1.14
C CYS A 75 -3.30 23.45 -1.24
N VAL A 76 -3.18 24.70 -0.83
CA VAL A 76 -1.94 25.52 -1.03
C VAL A 76 -0.68 24.79 -0.52
N ASP A 77 -0.71 24.30 0.72
CA ASP A 77 0.46 23.69 1.38
C ASP A 77 0.31 22.19 1.61
N THR A 78 -0.83 21.60 1.24
CA THR A 78 -1.18 20.22 1.54
C THR A 78 -2.00 19.58 0.43
N TYR A 79 -2.15 18.26 0.49
CA TYR A 79 -3.18 17.53 -0.23
C TYR A 79 -4.27 17.07 0.74
N ARG A 80 -5.53 17.24 0.36
CA ARG A 80 -6.67 16.65 1.08
C ARG A 80 -7.27 15.52 0.26
N VAL A 81 -7.54 14.39 0.90
CA VAL A 81 -8.28 13.28 0.30
C VAL A 81 -9.55 13.06 1.11
N ASP A 82 -10.70 13.15 0.44
CA ASP A 82 -12.00 12.80 1.01
C ASP A 82 -12.38 11.40 0.49
N ILE A 83 -12.69 10.48 1.39
CA ILE A 83 -13.20 9.14 1.07
C ILE A 83 -14.66 9.11 1.52
N LEU A 84 -15.57 9.03 0.54
CA LEU A 84 -17.00 8.93 0.79
C LEU A 84 -17.38 7.46 0.82
N SER A 85 -17.97 7.02 1.92
CA SER A 85 -18.44 5.63 2.07
C SER A 85 -19.43 5.25 0.95
N VAL A 86 -19.58 3.97 0.72
CA VAL A 86 -20.61 3.44 -0.18
C VAL A 86 -21.97 3.89 0.32
N GLY A 87 -22.68 4.73 -0.48
CA GLY A 87 -23.93 5.40 -0.06
C GLY A 87 -23.76 6.88 0.25
N GLY A 88 -22.52 7.39 0.36
CA GLY A 88 -22.21 8.84 0.39
C GLY A 88 -22.59 9.57 1.68
N SER A 89 -22.97 8.85 2.75
CA SER A 89 -23.44 9.43 4.01
C SER A 89 -22.29 9.80 4.97
N VAL A 90 -21.14 9.17 4.85
CA VAL A 90 -19.97 9.39 5.71
C VAL A 90 -18.80 9.85 4.86
N VAL A 91 -18.08 10.85 5.34
CA VAL A 91 -16.87 11.37 4.70
C VAL A 91 -15.71 11.23 5.68
N HIS A 92 -14.76 10.37 5.31
CA HIS A 92 -13.48 10.26 5.99
C HIS A 92 -12.47 11.18 5.29
N ARG A 93 -11.65 11.89 6.04
CA ARG A 93 -10.72 12.89 5.48
C ARG A 93 -9.29 12.62 5.88
N LEU A 94 -8.41 12.77 4.92
CA LEU A 94 -6.96 12.72 5.07
C LEU A 94 -6.38 14.05 4.62
N LEU A 95 -5.48 14.62 5.41
CA LEU A 95 -4.65 15.76 5.04
C LEU A 95 -3.20 15.31 5.06
N ALA A 96 -2.48 15.50 3.96
CA ALA A 96 -1.07 15.14 3.86
C ALA A 96 -0.23 16.36 3.49
N ALA A 97 0.96 16.48 4.06
CA ALA A 97 1.96 17.44 3.63
C ALA A 97 2.35 17.20 2.16
N ARG A 98 2.90 18.21 1.49
CA ARG A 98 3.31 18.12 0.07
C ARG A 98 4.34 17.02 -0.21
N ASP A 99 5.20 16.74 0.75
CA ASP A 99 6.21 15.68 0.71
C ASP A 99 5.74 14.34 1.32
N PHE A 100 4.48 14.29 1.76
CA PHE A 100 3.89 13.13 2.43
C PHE A 100 4.63 12.66 3.69
N SER A 101 5.54 13.47 4.25
CA SER A 101 6.25 13.15 5.51
C SER A 101 5.35 13.18 6.74
N ARG A 102 4.21 13.88 6.65
CA ARG A 102 3.20 13.98 7.72
C ARG A 102 1.81 13.87 7.13
N ALA A 103 0.95 13.19 7.85
CA ALA A 103 -0.45 13.09 7.49
C ALA A 103 -1.34 13.08 8.74
N THR A 104 -2.52 13.68 8.63
CA THR A 104 -3.56 13.69 9.66
C THR A 104 -4.85 13.16 9.07
N ALA A 105 -5.51 12.24 9.75
CA ALA A 105 -6.74 11.64 9.30
C ALA A 105 -7.89 11.85 10.31
N CYS A 106 -9.08 12.09 9.79
CA CYS A 106 -10.32 12.13 10.55
C CYS A 106 -11.27 11.08 9.98
N LEU A 107 -11.60 10.07 10.79
CA LEU A 107 -12.49 8.98 10.44
C LEU A 107 -13.73 8.99 11.34
N ASP A 108 -14.85 8.48 10.84
CA ASP A 108 -15.93 8.07 11.72
C ASP A 108 -15.61 6.68 12.30
N TRP A 109 -15.17 6.66 13.54
CA TRP A 109 -14.78 5.44 14.24
C TRP A 109 -15.93 4.49 14.56
N ARG A 110 -17.19 4.91 14.33
CA ARG A 110 -18.38 4.09 14.53
C ARG A 110 -18.68 3.22 13.31
N GLU A 111 -18.08 3.55 12.15
CA GLU A 111 -18.25 2.76 10.94
C GLU A 111 -17.54 1.40 11.07
N PRO A 112 -18.19 0.29 10.66
CA PRO A 112 -17.64 -1.04 10.77
C PRO A 112 -16.34 -1.24 9.98
N ASP A 113 -16.14 -0.46 8.92
CA ASP A 113 -14.98 -0.50 8.02
C ASP A 113 -13.91 0.56 8.33
N ALA A 114 -14.00 1.26 9.48
CA ALA A 114 -13.02 2.28 9.87
C ALA A 114 -11.55 1.80 9.79
N GLY A 115 -11.28 0.54 10.14
CA GLY A 115 -9.96 -0.07 10.00
C GLY A 115 -9.51 -0.21 8.53
N GLN A 116 -10.42 -0.55 7.62
CA GLN A 116 -10.12 -0.65 6.18
C GLN A 116 -9.86 0.74 5.58
N VAL A 117 -10.66 1.73 5.97
CA VAL A 117 -10.45 3.13 5.55
C VAL A 117 -9.11 3.64 6.06
N LEU A 118 -8.78 3.41 7.33
CA LEU A 118 -7.49 3.77 7.92
C LEU A 118 -6.32 3.11 7.17
N SER A 119 -6.41 1.80 6.91
CA SER A 119 -5.41 1.06 6.14
C SER A 119 -5.23 1.64 4.73
N SER A 120 -6.32 2.05 4.08
CA SER A 120 -6.28 2.66 2.75
C SER A 120 -5.68 4.05 2.76
N MET A 121 -5.96 4.86 3.77
CA MET A 121 -5.30 6.16 3.95
C MET A 121 -3.79 6.01 4.17
N LEU A 122 -3.37 5.05 5.00
CA LEU A 122 -1.96 4.71 5.18
C LEU A 122 -1.31 4.27 3.85
N ARG A 123 -2.02 3.48 3.02
CA ARG A 123 -1.54 3.09 1.69
C ARG A 123 -1.37 4.29 0.77
N ILE A 124 -2.31 5.24 0.77
CA ILE A 124 -2.22 6.47 -0.04
C ILE A 124 -0.95 7.24 0.35
N VAL A 125 -0.74 7.51 1.65
CA VAL A 125 0.44 8.23 2.12
C VAL A 125 1.72 7.48 1.77
N PHE A 126 1.79 6.16 2.05
CA PHE A 126 2.94 5.32 1.74
C PHE A 126 3.29 5.34 0.26
N SER A 127 2.30 5.15 -0.61
CA SER A 127 2.52 5.08 -2.06
C SER A 127 3.07 6.37 -2.65
N GLN A 128 2.78 7.51 -2.05
CA GLN A 128 3.29 8.81 -2.48
C GLN A 128 4.64 9.12 -1.83
N ALA A 129 4.77 8.91 -0.52
CA ALA A 129 6.01 9.18 0.21
C ALA A 129 7.19 8.36 -0.33
N ILE A 130 6.99 7.07 -0.61
CA ILE A 130 8.06 6.18 -1.08
C ILE A 130 8.67 6.63 -2.42
N LEU A 131 7.91 7.34 -3.28
CA LEU A 131 8.40 7.85 -4.56
C LEU A 131 9.57 8.83 -4.36
N LEU A 132 9.52 9.65 -3.32
CA LEU A 132 10.55 10.63 -3.00
C LEU A 132 11.82 9.97 -2.42
N HIS A 133 11.75 8.69 -2.06
CA HIS A 133 12.83 7.91 -1.45
C HIS A 133 13.28 6.74 -2.32
N GLY A 134 13.17 6.86 -3.64
CA GLY A 134 13.66 5.88 -4.61
C GLY A 134 12.88 4.55 -4.62
N GLY A 135 11.61 4.59 -4.23
CA GLY A 135 10.74 3.43 -4.23
C GLY A 135 9.43 3.65 -4.99
N VAL A 136 8.70 2.60 -5.24
CA VAL A 136 7.37 2.65 -5.87
C VAL A 136 6.50 1.50 -5.35
N SER A 137 5.24 1.78 -5.05
CA SER A 137 4.21 0.76 -4.80
C SER A 137 3.61 0.34 -6.14
N ILE A 138 3.57 -0.97 -6.42
CA ILE A 138 3.17 -1.50 -7.74
C ILE A 138 1.93 -2.37 -7.59
N HIS A 139 0.92 -2.13 -8.42
CA HIS A 139 -0.23 -3.04 -8.53
C HIS A 139 0.18 -4.34 -9.24
N ALA A 140 0.68 -5.30 -8.47
CA ALA A 140 1.21 -6.57 -8.94
C ALA A 140 0.92 -7.70 -7.96
N SER A 141 0.92 -8.93 -8.45
CA SER A 141 1.10 -10.11 -7.60
C SER A 141 2.55 -10.55 -7.68
N ALA A 142 3.18 -10.79 -6.53
CA ALA A 142 4.61 -11.11 -6.43
C ALA A 142 4.83 -12.45 -5.74
N VAL A 143 5.65 -13.30 -6.35
CA VAL A 143 6.10 -14.57 -5.81
C VAL A 143 7.61 -14.58 -5.63
N CYS A 144 8.10 -15.45 -4.74
CA CYS A 144 9.52 -15.67 -4.52
C CYS A 144 9.90 -17.09 -4.92
N HIS A 145 11.00 -17.23 -5.62
CA HIS A 145 11.62 -18.50 -5.98
C HIS A 145 13.14 -18.32 -6.08
N ASP A 146 13.90 -19.26 -5.53
CA ASP A 146 15.39 -19.25 -5.52
C ASP A 146 15.98 -17.89 -5.11
N GLY A 147 15.46 -17.31 -4.01
CA GLY A 147 15.96 -16.05 -3.46
C GLY A 147 15.69 -14.81 -4.30
N ARG A 148 14.80 -14.88 -5.28
CA ARG A 148 14.41 -13.75 -6.15
C ARG A 148 12.90 -13.56 -6.19
N ALA A 149 12.46 -12.31 -6.40
CA ALA A 149 11.05 -11.99 -6.58
C ALA A 149 10.69 -11.88 -8.07
N TYR A 150 9.51 -12.38 -8.41
CA TYR A 150 8.91 -12.29 -9.74
C TYR A 150 7.55 -11.61 -9.63
N LEU A 151 7.38 -10.50 -10.37
CA LEU A 151 6.19 -9.65 -10.29
C LEU A 151 5.33 -9.82 -11.53
N PHE A 152 4.04 -10.11 -11.32
CA PHE A 152 3.03 -10.16 -12.39
C PHE A 152 2.19 -8.90 -12.34
N MET A 153 2.34 -8.03 -13.35
CA MET A 153 1.68 -6.74 -13.47
C MET A 153 0.59 -6.78 -14.54
N GLY A 154 -0.37 -5.90 -14.45
CA GLY A 154 -1.45 -5.75 -15.44
C GLY A 154 -2.69 -5.13 -14.83
N LYS A 155 -3.66 -4.77 -15.68
CA LYS A 155 -4.96 -4.24 -15.23
C LYS A 155 -5.66 -5.24 -14.30
N SER A 156 -6.62 -4.77 -13.51
CA SER A 156 -7.51 -5.67 -12.76
C SER A 156 -8.15 -6.69 -13.70
N GLY A 157 -8.25 -7.95 -13.27
CA GLY A 157 -8.83 -9.04 -14.06
C GLY A 157 -7.91 -9.65 -15.14
N THR A 158 -6.66 -9.20 -15.31
CA THR A 158 -5.74 -9.79 -16.32
C THR A 158 -5.15 -11.14 -15.95
N GLY A 159 -5.38 -11.62 -14.71
CA GLY A 159 -4.89 -12.93 -14.26
C GLY A 159 -3.59 -12.89 -13.44
N LYS A 160 -3.24 -11.76 -12.82
CA LYS A 160 -2.04 -11.64 -11.94
C LYS A 160 -2.01 -12.73 -10.86
N SER A 161 -3.04 -12.78 -10.01
CA SER A 161 -3.15 -13.78 -8.94
C SER A 161 -3.28 -15.21 -9.47
N THR A 162 -3.86 -15.40 -10.66
CA THR A 162 -3.90 -16.70 -11.35
C THR A 162 -2.50 -17.17 -11.71
N HIS A 163 -1.64 -16.29 -12.25
CA HIS A 163 -0.25 -16.62 -12.56
C HIS A 163 0.54 -16.98 -11.31
N SER A 164 0.40 -16.18 -10.23
CA SER A 164 1.02 -16.50 -8.94
C SER A 164 0.55 -17.85 -8.42
N ALA A 165 -0.74 -18.16 -8.47
CA ALA A 165 -1.27 -19.45 -8.06
C ALA A 165 -0.73 -20.64 -8.87
N LEU A 166 -0.53 -20.45 -10.18
CA LEU A 166 0.11 -21.46 -11.04
C LEU A 166 1.59 -21.67 -10.66
N TRP A 167 2.34 -20.61 -10.35
CA TRP A 167 3.71 -20.74 -9.87
C TRP A 167 3.77 -21.48 -8.53
N LEU A 168 2.93 -21.11 -7.58
CA LEU A 168 2.84 -21.77 -6.28
C LEU A 168 2.51 -23.27 -6.41
N LYS A 169 1.68 -23.62 -7.39
CA LYS A 169 1.25 -25.00 -7.63
C LYS A 169 2.30 -25.85 -8.34
N HIS A 170 3.01 -25.28 -9.31
CA HIS A 170 3.82 -26.05 -10.27
C HIS A 170 5.33 -25.86 -10.13
N ILE A 171 5.78 -24.84 -9.37
CA ILE A 171 7.20 -24.58 -9.15
C ILE A 171 7.54 -24.91 -7.69
N PRO A 172 8.26 -26.01 -7.41
CA PRO A 172 8.66 -26.37 -6.05
C PRO A 172 9.45 -25.23 -5.39
N GLY A 173 9.19 -24.98 -4.11
CA GLY A 173 9.88 -23.92 -3.34
C GLY A 173 9.40 -22.49 -3.64
N CYS A 174 8.45 -22.29 -4.56
CA CYS A 174 7.83 -21.00 -4.80
C CYS A 174 6.90 -20.61 -3.64
N THR A 175 6.96 -19.36 -3.20
CA THR A 175 6.08 -18.80 -2.15
C THR A 175 5.52 -17.46 -2.57
N LEU A 176 4.30 -17.13 -2.10
CA LEU A 176 3.70 -15.81 -2.32
C LEU A 176 4.40 -14.78 -1.43
N LEU A 177 4.78 -13.64 -2.00
CA LEU A 177 5.34 -12.51 -1.26
C LEU A 177 4.27 -11.46 -0.96
N ASN A 178 3.48 -11.09 -1.97
CA ASN A 178 2.36 -10.14 -1.84
C ASN A 178 1.41 -10.32 -3.02
N ASP A 179 0.12 -10.09 -2.82
CA ASP A 179 -0.90 -10.26 -3.87
C ASP A 179 -1.71 -8.99 -4.10
N ASP A 180 -1.08 -7.84 -4.27
CA ASP A 180 -1.73 -6.61 -4.78
C ASP A 180 -0.79 -5.40 -4.82
N ASN A 181 -0.09 -5.11 -3.72
CA ASN A 181 0.68 -3.87 -3.55
C ASN A 181 2.11 -4.11 -3.03
N PRO A 182 2.94 -4.95 -3.67
CA PRO A 182 4.35 -5.01 -3.32
C PRO A 182 5.02 -3.65 -3.55
N ALA A 183 6.03 -3.34 -2.75
CA ALA A 183 6.89 -2.19 -2.99
C ALA A 183 8.18 -2.62 -3.67
N VAL A 184 8.69 -1.78 -4.57
CA VAL A 184 10.01 -1.95 -5.19
C VAL A 184 10.86 -0.74 -4.85
N ARG A 185 12.10 -0.97 -4.46
CA ARG A 185 13.08 0.09 -4.19
C ARG A 185 14.37 -0.16 -4.96
N LEU A 186 15.02 0.92 -5.35
CA LEU A 186 16.40 0.90 -5.79
C LEU A 186 17.31 0.84 -4.54
N VAL A 187 18.15 -0.19 -4.45
CA VAL A 187 19.09 -0.40 -3.33
C VAL A 187 20.45 -0.74 -3.92
N GLY A 188 21.41 0.15 -3.75
CA GLY A 188 22.69 0.07 -4.47
C GLY A 188 22.45 0.07 -5.98
N ASP A 189 23.07 -0.85 -6.69
CA ASP A 189 22.95 -0.99 -8.15
C ASP A 189 21.78 -1.90 -8.59
N GLY A 190 20.91 -2.30 -7.66
CA GLY A 190 19.82 -3.25 -7.94
C GLY A 190 18.45 -2.76 -7.50
N ALA A 191 17.44 -3.53 -7.88
CA ALA A 191 16.08 -3.32 -7.44
C ALA A 191 15.62 -4.48 -6.53
N VAL A 192 14.99 -4.14 -5.42
CA VAL A 192 14.51 -5.08 -4.40
C VAL A 192 13.00 -4.94 -4.26
N THR A 193 12.32 -6.07 -4.25
CA THR A 193 10.86 -6.15 -4.00
C THR A 193 10.62 -6.48 -2.54
N TYR A 194 9.66 -5.79 -1.95
CA TYR A 194 9.25 -5.95 -0.55
C TYR A 194 7.78 -6.34 -0.47
N GLY A 195 7.45 -7.24 0.45
CA GLY A 195 6.08 -7.43 0.90
C GLY A 195 5.59 -6.20 1.68
N THR A 196 4.29 -5.99 1.69
CA THR A 196 3.65 -4.85 2.36
C THR A 196 2.42 -5.28 3.15
N PRO A 197 1.90 -4.45 4.05
CA PRO A 197 0.67 -4.74 4.79
C PRO A 197 -0.60 -4.68 3.91
N TRP A 198 -0.49 -4.33 2.64
CA TRP A 198 -1.62 -4.25 1.72
C TRP A 198 -1.58 -5.42 0.74
N SER A 199 -2.64 -6.23 0.75
CA SER A 199 -2.82 -7.38 -0.13
C SER A 199 -4.22 -7.37 -0.74
N GLY A 200 -4.39 -8.09 -1.85
CA GLY A 200 -5.66 -8.21 -2.53
C GLY A 200 -6.55 -9.32 -1.96
N LYS A 201 -7.15 -10.10 -2.86
CA LYS A 201 -8.08 -11.19 -2.48
C LYS A 201 -7.42 -12.30 -1.67
N THR A 202 -6.13 -12.51 -1.85
CA THR A 202 -5.36 -13.49 -1.07
C THR A 202 -4.60 -12.76 0.03
N PRO A 203 -5.01 -12.86 1.30
CA PRO A 203 -4.29 -12.26 2.42
C PRO A 203 -2.85 -12.78 2.46
N CYS A 204 -1.88 -11.89 2.24
CA CYS A 204 -0.46 -12.22 2.28
C CYS A 204 0.32 -11.03 2.80
N TYR A 205 0.63 -11.03 4.08
CA TYR A 205 1.28 -9.95 4.81
C TYR A 205 2.64 -10.44 5.31
N ARG A 206 3.68 -10.26 4.49
CA ARG A 206 5.03 -10.74 4.79
C ARG A 206 6.02 -9.59 4.78
N ASN A 207 6.69 -9.36 5.89
CA ASN A 207 7.79 -8.41 5.99
C ASN A 207 9.11 -9.06 5.51
N LEU A 208 9.14 -9.40 4.22
CA LEU A 208 10.27 -10.03 3.54
C LEU A 208 10.63 -9.23 2.30
N SER A 209 11.89 -9.36 1.86
CA SER A 209 12.37 -8.69 0.66
C SER A 209 13.30 -9.59 -0.16
N TYR A 210 13.27 -9.41 -1.48
CA TYR A 210 14.10 -10.19 -2.41
C TYR A 210 14.52 -9.33 -3.60
N PRO A 211 15.74 -9.53 -4.13
CA PRO A 211 16.14 -8.95 -5.41
C PRO A 211 15.16 -9.35 -6.51
N ILE A 212 14.92 -8.46 -7.47
CA ILE A 212 14.05 -8.76 -8.61
C ILE A 212 14.71 -9.83 -9.50
N GLY A 213 13.96 -10.91 -9.75
CA GLY A 213 14.30 -11.94 -10.73
C GLY A 213 13.66 -11.67 -12.10
N GLY A 214 12.48 -11.02 -12.11
CA GLY A 214 11.79 -10.66 -13.32
C GLY A 214 10.49 -9.91 -13.07
N MET A 215 10.09 -9.10 -14.07
CA MET A 215 8.83 -8.38 -14.08
C MET A 215 8.08 -8.75 -15.36
N VAL A 216 6.83 -9.18 -15.21
CA VAL A 216 5.99 -9.64 -16.32
C VAL A 216 4.76 -8.76 -16.42
N ARG A 217 4.55 -8.13 -17.57
CA ARG A 217 3.31 -7.42 -17.88
C ARG A 217 2.36 -8.36 -18.59
N LEU A 218 1.27 -8.72 -17.91
CA LEU A 218 0.23 -9.58 -18.44
C LEU A 218 -0.76 -8.79 -19.30
N SER A 219 -1.20 -9.42 -20.38
CA SER A 219 -2.34 -8.97 -21.18
C SER A 219 -3.12 -10.20 -21.65
N GLN A 220 -4.44 -10.12 -21.70
CA GLN A 220 -5.26 -11.17 -22.31
C GLN A 220 -5.08 -11.20 -23.82
N ALA A 221 -4.95 -12.39 -24.37
CA ALA A 221 -4.81 -12.63 -25.81
C ALA A 221 -5.46 -13.96 -26.20
N PRO A 222 -5.88 -14.17 -27.46
CA PRO A 222 -6.48 -15.42 -27.93
C PRO A 222 -5.53 -16.63 -27.84
N ALA A 223 -4.23 -16.39 -27.88
CA ALA A 223 -3.21 -17.42 -27.77
C ALA A 223 -2.09 -16.97 -26.83
N ASN A 224 -1.51 -17.94 -26.12
CA ASN A 224 -0.39 -17.69 -25.23
C ASN A 224 0.87 -17.37 -26.05
N ARG A 225 1.50 -16.24 -25.75
CA ARG A 225 2.81 -15.88 -26.28
C ARG A 225 3.62 -15.15 -25.23
N PHE A 226 4.92 -15.30 -25.28
CA PHE A 226 5.88 -14.57 -24.48
C PHE A 226 6.75 -13.67 -25.35
N VAL A 227 6.91 -12.42 -24.96
CA VAL A 227 7.79 -11.47 -25.63
C VAL A 227 8.76 -10.90 -24.59
N ARG A 228 10.04 -11.22 -24.75
CA ARG A 228 11.08 -10.60 -23.92
C ARG A 228 11.29 -9.16 -24.42
N ARG A 229 11.07 -8.20 -23.54
CA ARG A 229 11.47 -6.82 -23.78
C ARG A 229 12.91 -6.65 -23.35
N ARG A 230 13.73 -6.07 -24.19
CA ARG A 230 15.07 -5.56 -23.83
C ARG A 230 14.86 -4.12 -23.35
N GLU A 231 15.64 -3.71 -22.37
CA GLU A 231 15.73 -2.33 -21.89
C GLU A 231 16.22 -1.43 -23.01
#